data_bcdf5b16d5c0859d891d338cb99228a3
#
_entry.id   bcdf5b16d5c0859d891d338cb99228a3
#
_cell.length_a   1.000
_cell.length_b   1.000
_cell.length_c   1.000
_cell.angle_alpha   90.00
_cell.angle_beta   90.00
_cell.angle_gamma   90.00
#
_symmetry.space_group_name_H-M   'P 1'
#
loop_
_entity.id
_entity.type
_entity.pdbx_description
1 polymer ?
#
loop_
_entity_poly.entity_id
_entity_poly.type
_entity_poly.pdbx_seq_one_letter_code
_entity_poly.pdbx_strand_id
1 'polypeptide(L)'
;MTIPKTGTLDALDRAILNEIQSHFPIESRPYAEVGKRVGATEEEVLARVAAMADGGVIRRIGANFTSRKLGYTSTLCAARVEPESLERFVAVVNRYPGVTHNYLRRHRYNVWFTLIAESEERLDQILAEISRASEVTEILSLPAQEVFKIKVDFPL
;
A
#
# COMPACT_ATOMS: atom_id res chain seq x y z
N MET A 1 -1.41 -5.85 17.27
CA MET A 1 -1.69 -6.74 16.14
C MET A 1 -0.38 -7.47 15.82
N THR A 2 -0.26 -8.73 16.23
CA THR A 2 0.95 -9.53 16.02
C THR A 2 0.88 -10.08 14.60
N ILE A 3 1.81 -9.68 13.74
CA ILE A 3 1.96 -10.26 12.40
C ILE A 3 2.28 -11.75 12.61
N PRO A 4 1.46 -12.69 12.08
CA PRO A 4 1.79 -14.10 12.20
C PRO A 4 3.16 -14.33 11.54
N LYS A 5 4.04 -15.07 12.21
CA LYS A 5 5.31 -15.50 11.61
C LYS A 5 4.97 -16.29 10.35
N THR A 6 5.28 -15.74 9.21
CA THR A 6 5.22 -16.37 7.89
C THR A 6 5.93 -17.72 7.98
N GLY A 7 5.25 -18.81 7.55
CA GLY A 7 5.93 -20.06 7.29
C GLY A 7 7.17 -19.79 6.44
N THR A 8 8.25 -20.50 6.68
CA THR A 8 9.50 -20.29 5.96
C THR A 8 9.26 -20.51 4.47
N LEU A 9 9.37 -19.42 3.67
CA LEU A 9 9.32 -19.50 2.21
C LEU A 9 10.41 -20.45 1.72
N ASP A 10 10.05 -21.45 0.92
CA ASP A 10 11.01 -22.36 0.29
C ASP A 10 11.67 -21.71 -0.94
N ALA A 11 12.55 -22.44 -1.60
CA ALA A 11 13.27 -21.92 -2.77
C ALA A 11 12.34 -21.62 -3.95
N LEU A 12 11.29 -22.43 -4.15
CA LEU A 12 10.33 -22.21 -5.23
C LEU A 12 9.41 -21.02 -4.93
N ASP A 13 8.97 -20.83 -3.68
CA ASP A 13 8.21 -19.64 -3.26
C ASP A 13 9.00 -18.36 -3.56
N ARG A 14 10.29 -18.34 -3.22
CA ARG A 14 11.18 -17.20 -3.49
C ARG A 14 11.36 -16.96 -4.98
N ALA A 15 11.55 -18.02 -5.78
CA ALA A 15 11.65 -17.91 -7.23
C ALA A 15 10.37 -17.33 -7.86
N ILE A 16 9.20 -17.80 -7.43
CA ILE A 16 7.91 -17.26 -7.87
C ILE A 16 7.78 -15.78 -7.49
N LEU A 17 8.08 -15.41 -6.24
CA LEU A 17 8.00 -14.02 -5.78
C LEU A 17 8.95 -13.11 -6.55
N ASN A 18 10.19 -13.53 -6.80
CA ASN A 18 11.16 -12.78 -7.60
C ASN A 18 10.64 -12.53 -9.02
N GLU A 19 10.00 -13.52 -9.63
CA GLU A 19 9.45 -13.38 -10.99
C GLU A 19 8.23 -12.45 -11.01
N ILE A 20 7.28 -12.62 -10.08
CA ILE A 20 6.01 -11.86 -10.12
C ILE A 20 6.12 -10.42 -9.60
N GLN A 21 7.14 -10.08 -8.79
CA GLN A 21 7.25 -8.71 -8.26
C GLN A 21 7.60 -7.66 -9.33
N SER A 22 8.30 -8.04 -10.41
CA SER A 22 8.77 -7.11 -11.45
C SER A 22 8.52 -7.57 -12.88
N HIS A 23 8.28 -8.86 -13.11
CA HIS A 23 8.17 -9.47 -14.42
C HIS A 23 6.88 -10.27 -14.62
N PHE A 24 5.79 -9.86 -13.92
CA PHE A 24 4.50 -10.54 -14.06
C PHE A 24 4.06 -10.56 -15.53
N PRO A 25 3.85 -11.73 -16.15
CA PRO A 25 3.54 -11.83 -17.57
C PRO A 25 2.17 -11.24 -17.90
N ILE A 26 2.08 -10.48 -19.00
CA ILE A 26 0.82 -9.96 -19.54
C ILE A 26 0.40 -10.89 -20.68
N GLU A 27 -0.04 -12.08 -20.32
CA GLU A 27 -0.39 -13.17 -21.22
C GLU A 27 -1.75 -13.77 -20.82
N SER A 28 -2.35 -14.59 -21.71
CA SER A 28 -3.64 -15.24 -21.41
C SER A 28 -3.55 -16.27 -20.28
N ARG A 29 -2.38 -16.86 -20.06
CA ARG A 29 -2.09 -17.82 -18.98
C ARG A 29 -0.83 -17.40 -18.21
N PRO A 30 -0.87 -16.32 -17.43
CA PRO A 30 0.32 -15.72 -16.83
C PRO A 30 1.03 -16.66 -15.85
N TYR A 31 0.30 -17.47 -15.11
CA TYR A 31 0.90 -18.42 -14.15
C TYR A 31 1.55 -19.63 -14.82
N ALA A 32 1.06 -20.04 -16.00
CA ALA A 32 1.76 -21.04 -16.82
C ALA A 32 3.12 -20.50 -17.28
N GLU A 33 3.19 -19.23 -17.66
CA GLU A 33 4.43 -18.59 -18.08
C GLU A 33 5.42 -18.43 -16.91
N VAL A 34 4.93 -18.02 -15.74
CA VAL A 34 5.75 -18.02 -14.50
C VAL A 34 6.27 -19.43 -14.22
N GLY A 35 5.40 -20.45 -14.30
CA GLY A 35 5.79 -21.86 -14.08
C GLY A 35 6.93 -22.31 -14.97
N LYS A 36 6.88 -22.00 -16.28
CA LYS A 36 7.99 -22.30 -17.21
C LYS A 36 9.33 -21.68 -16.77
N ARG A 37 9.30 -20.44 -16.26
CA ARG A 37 10.51 -19.72 -15.84
C ARG A 37 11.10 -20.26 -14.55
N VAL A 38 10.24 -20.73 -13.62
CA VAL A 38 10.69 -21.23 -12.30
C VAL A 38 10.78 -22.76 -12.24
N GLY A 39 10.45 -23.48 -13.34
CA GLY A 39 10.50 -24.95 -13.42
C GLY A 39 9.37 -25.65 -12.65
N ALA A 40 8.16 -25.06 -12.62
CA ALA A 40 6.97 -25.59 -11.95
C ALA A 40 5.76 -25.68 -12.90
N THR A 41 4.73 -26.43 -12.51
CA THR A 41 3.46 -26.43 -13.23
C THR A 41 2.62 -25.20 -12.94
N GLU A 42 1.64 -24.86 -13.79
CA GLU A 42 0.73 -23.76 -13.55
C GLU A 42 -0.08 -23.98 -12.28
N GLU A 43 -0.56 -25.21 -12.04
CA GLU A 43 -1.32 -25.56 -10.86
C GLU A 43 -0.50 -25.36 -9.57
N GLU A 44 0.78 -25.75 -9.60
CA GLU A 44 1.67 -25.56 -8.45
C GLU A 44 1.91 -24.07 -8.19
N VAL A 45 2.18 -23.26 -9.22
CA VAL A 45 2.34 -21.80 -9.09
C VAL A 45 1.08 -21.16 -8.51
N LEU A 46 -0.10 -21.51 -9.03
CA LEU A 46 -1.39 -20.99 -8.54
C LEU A 46 -1.61 -21.34 -7.06
N ALA A 47 -1.38 -22.58 -6.68
CA ALA A 47 -1.55 -23.02 -5.29
C ALA A 47 -0.60 -22.28 -4.33
N ARG A 48 0.67 -22.09 -4.71
CA ARG A 48 1.65 -21.36 -3.90
C ARG A 48 1.34 -19.88 -3.80
N VAL A 49 0.96 -19.23 -4.91
CA VAL A 49 0.56 -17.82 -4.93
C VAL A 49 -0.67 -17.60 -4.04
N ALA A 50 -1.67 -18.48 -4.11
CA ALA A 50 -2.84 -18.41 -3.23
C ALA A 50 -2.45 -18.56 -1.74
N ALA A 51 -1.61 -19.55 -1.40
CA ALA A 51 -1.14 -19.75 -0.03
C ALA A 51 -0.34 -18.53 0.48
N MET A 52 0.52 -17.94 -0.35
CA MET A 52 1.27 -16.74 0.01
C MET A 52 0.37 -15.50 0.15
N ALA A 53 -0.71 -15.41 -0.62
CA ALA A 53 -1.70 -14.34 -0.47
C ALA A 53 -2.52 -14.51 0.82
N ASP A 54 -3.00 -15.72 1.12
CA ASP A 54 -3.74 -16.03 2.35
C ASP A 54 -2.85 -15.82 3.59
N GLY A 55 -1.56 -16.17 3.49
CA GLY A 55 -0.56 -15.93 4.52
C GLY A 55 -0.10 -14.47 4.65
N GLY A 56 -0.58 -13.56 3.80
CA GLY A 56 -0.27 -12.13 3.85
C GLY A 56 1.12 -11.74 3.34
N VAL A 57 1.87 -12.67 2.73
CA VAL A 57 3.14 -12.38 2.03
C VAL A 57 2.85 -11.55 0.79
N ILE A 58 1.90 -11.99 -0.02
CA ILE A 58 1.40 -11.23 -1.17
C ILE A 58 0.18 -10.44 -0.70
N ARG A 59 0.29 -9.13 -0.67
CA ARG A 59 -0.81 -8.25 -0.24
C ARG A 59 -1.89 -8.11 -1.32
N ARG A 60 -1.49 -8.06 -2.58
CA ARG A 60 -2.36 -8.06 -3.76
C ARG A 60 -1.53 -8.31 -5.03
N ILE A 61 -2.19 -8.78 -6.06
CA ILE A 61 -1.66 -8.80 -7.42
C ILE A 61 -2.49 -7.82 -8.26
N GLY A 62 -1.81 -6.92 -8.96
CA GLY A 62 -2.49 -5.91 -9.78
C GLY A 62 -1.56 -4.79 -10.22
N ALA A 63 -2.03 -3.99 -11.17
CA ALA A 63 -1.27 -2.85 -11.67
C ALA A 63 -1.09 -1.77 -10.59
N ASN A 64 0.06 -1.11 -10.62
CA ASN A 64 0.34 0.08 -9.84
C ASN A 64 0.44 1.27 -10.79
N PHE A 65 -0.49 2.21 -10.67
CA PHE A 65 -0.57 3.36 -11.56
C PHE A 65 0.22 4.55 -11.01
N THR A 66 0.80 5.33 -11.91
CA THR A 66 1.36 6.64 -11.55
C THR A 66 0.19 7.64 -11.46
N SER A 67 -0.29 7.93 -10.27
CA SER A 67 -1.48 8.78 -10.02
C SER A 67 -1.38 10.14 -10.72
N ARG A 68 -0.22 10.79 -10.70
CA ARG A 68 0.01 12.07 -11.40
C ARG A 68 -0.24 12.00 -12.92
N LYS A 69 0.09 10.87 -13.58
CA LYS A 69 -0.19 10.67 -15.01
C LYS A 69 -1.67 10.44 -15.31
N LEU A 70 -2.45 10.12 -14.30
CA LEU A 70 -3.91 10.00 -14.36
C LEU A 70 -4.62 11.30 -13.93
N GLY A 71 -3.88 12.39 -13.70
CA GLY A 71 -4.45 13.68 -13.29
C GLY A 71 -4.72 13.82 -11.79
N TYR A 72 -4.31 12.83 -10.98
CA TYR A 72 -4.47 12.90 -9.53
C TYR A 72 -3.29 13.59 -8.85
N THR A 73 -3.57 14.30 -7.77
CA THR A 73 -2.57 14.84 -6.84
C THR A 73 -2.50 13.99 -5.57
N SER A 74 -1.37 14.05 -4.87
CA SER A 74 -1.16 13.29 -3.64
C SER A 74 -0.31 14.06 -2.64
N THR A 75 -0.59 13.87 -1.37
CA THR A 75 0.21 14.43 -0.27
C THR A 75 0.44 13.39 0.82
N LEU A 76 1.58 13.51 1.50
CA LEU A 76 1.81 12.87 2.78
C LEU A 76 1.26 13.79 3.88
N CYS A 77 0.38 13.25 4.71
CA CYS A 77 -0.19 13.98 5.83
C CYS A 77 0.42 13.50 7.14
N ALA A 78 0.61 14.43 8.08
CA ALA A 78 1.06 14.14 9.42
C ALA A 78 0.16 14.86 10.43
N ALA A 79 -0.48 14.13 11.32
CA ALA A 79 -1.38 14.68 12.35
C ALA A 79 -0.81 14.48 13.75
N ARG A 80 -1.02 15.49 14.62
CA ARG A 80 -0.85 15.34 16.04
C ARG A 80 -2.18 14.98 16.66
N VAL A 81 -2.26 13.77 17.19
CA VAL A 81 -3.50 13.21 17.74
C VAL A 81 -3.26 12.78 19.18
N GLU A 82 -4.07 13.29 20.10
CA GLU A 82 -4.02 12.87 21.49
C GLU A 82 -4.53 11.41 21.63
N PRO A 83 -4.04 10.65 22.62
CA PRO A 83 -4.38 9.23 22.77
C PRO A 83 -5.88 8.95 22.79
N GLU A 84 -6.66 9.79 23.43
CA GLU A 84 -8.12 9.66 23.60
C GLU A 84 -8.88 9.85 22.27
N SER A 85 -8.28 10.58 21.33
CA SER A 85 -8.87 10.87 20.01
C SER A 85 -8.39 9.93 18.92
N LEU A 86 -7.44 9.05 19.21
CA LEU A 86 -6.74 8.23 18.18
C LEU A 86 -7.69 7.32 17.40
N GLU A 87 -8.54 6.57 18.09
CA GLU A 87 -9.48 5.65 17.46
C GLU A 87 -10.48 6.40 16.56
N ARG A 88 -11.03 7.52 17.06
CA ARG A 88 -11.95 8.36 16.28
C ARG A 88 -11.25 8.94 15.05
N PHE A 89 -10.04 9.47 15.20
CA PHE A 89 -9.28 10.02 14.09
C PHE A 89 -9.00 8.99 13.02
N VAL A 90 -8.50 7.82 13.39
CA VAL A 90 -8.21 6.71 12.47
C VAL A 90 -9.48 6.23 11.76
N ALA A 91 -10.60 6.11 12.49
CA ALA A 91 -11.88 5.74 11.91
C ALA A 91 -12.39 6.77 10.88
N VAL A 92 -12.21 8.06 11.14
CA VAL A 92 -12.56 9.13 10.20
C VAL A 92 -11.68 9.08 8.96
N VAL A 93 -10.35 9.05 9.13
CA VAL A 93 -9.37 9.03 8.03
C VAL A 93 -9.61 7.84 7.10
N ASN A 94 -9.85 6.65 7.66
CA ASN A 94 -10.02 5.42 6.88
C ASN A 94 -11.33 5.35 6.07
N ARG A 95 -12.27 6.30 6.25
CA ARG A 95 -13.49 6.39 5.42
C ARG A 95 -13.22 6.94 4.01
N TYR A 96 -12.10 7.62 3.81
CA TYR A 96 -11.78 8.24 2.54
C TYR A 96 -11.04 7.25 1.62
N PRO A 97 -11.61 6.88 0.46
CA PRO A 97 -10.97 5.93 -0.47
C PRO A 97 -9.60 6.39 -0.97
N GLY A 98 -9.36 7.71 -1.00
CA GLY A 98 -8.06 8.29 -1.37
C GLY A 98 -6.96 8.09 -0.33
N VAL A 99 -7.29 7.63 0.88
CA VAL A 99 -6.29 7.29 1.90
C VAL A 99 -5.75 5.89 1.62
N THR A 100 -4.50 5.81 1.21
CA THR A 100 -3.87 4.55 0.80
C THR A 100 -3.06 3.88 1.90
N HIS A 101 -2.52 4.66 2.82
CA HIS A 101 -1.70 4.22 3.94
C HIS A 101 -2.01 5.07 5.16
N ASN A 102 -2.05 4.44 6.34
CA ASN A 102 -2.27 5.13 7.59
C ASN A 102 -1.47 4.42 8.70
N TYR A 103 -0.55 5.14 9.37
CA TYR A 103 0.40 4.59 10.32
C TYR A 103 0.46 5.39 11.61
N LEU A 104 0.57 4.70 12.74
CA LEU A 104 0.97 5.29 14.02
C LEU A 104 2.50 5.27 14.15
N ARG A 105 3.11 6.38 14.56
CA ARG A 105 4.55 6.54 14.77
C ARG A 105 4.84 7.14 16.14
N ARG A 106 6.01 6.86 16.68
CA ARG A 106 6.52 7.49 17.92
C ARG A 106 7.14 8.84 17.60
N HIS A 107 6.30 9.86 17.45
CA HIS A 107 6.71 11.24 17.14
C HIS A 107 5.63 12.21 17.63
N ARG A 108 5.91 13.52 17.72
CA ARG A 108 4.92 14.58 18.01
C ARG A 108 3.74 14.49 17.04
N TYR A 109 4.04 14.42 15.72
CA TYR A 109 3.05 14.04 14.70
C TYR A 109 3.01 12.53 14.66
N ASN A 110 2.04 11.95 15.31
CA ASN A 110 2.02 10.51 15.59
C ASN A 110 1.19 9.70 14.60
N VAL A 111 0.28 10.32 13.83
CA VAL A 111 -0.48 9.63 12.78
C VAL A 111 -0.06 10.16 11.42
N TRP A 112 0.35 9.25 10.54
CA TRP A 112 0.83 9.54 9.20
C TRP A 112 0.00 8.79 8.18
N PHE A 113 -0.54 9.51 7.17
CA PHE A 113 -1.33 8.90 6.12
C PHE A 113 -1.05 9.55 4.77
N THR A 114 -1.23 8.79 3.69
CA THR A 114 -1.14 9.31 2.33
C THR A 114 -2.53 9.52 1.78
N LEU A 115 -2.81 10.71 1.28
CA LEU A 115 -4.08 11.08 0.66
C LEU A 115 -3.86 11.38 -0.83
N ILE A 116 -4.74 10.84 -1.68
CA ILE A 116 -4.78 11.05 -3.13
C ILE A 116 -6.17 11.61 -3.47
N ALA A 117 -6.22 12.63 -4.31
CA ALA A 117 -7.46 13.25 -4.78
C ALA A 117 -7.33 13.73 -6.24
N GLU A 118 -8.46 14.06 -6.86
CA GLU A 118 -8.53 14.51 -8.26
C GLU A 118 -7.92 15.91 -8.47
N SER A 119 -7.87 16.72 -7.39
CA SER A 119 -7.27 18.06 -7.44
C SER A 119 -6.73 18.47 -6.06
N GLU A 120 -5.93 19.55 -6.03
CA GLU A 120 -5.45 20.15 -4.79
C GLU A 120 -6.60 20.69 -3.94
N GLU A 121 -7.58 21.34 -4.56
CA GLU A 121 -8.77 21.86 -3.88
C GLU A 121 -9.57 20.74 -3.20
N ARG A 122 -9.72 19.59 -3.89
CA ARG A 122 -10.40 18.44 -3.30
C ARG A 122 -9.62 17.84 -2.14
N LEU A 123 -8.30 17.84 -2.25
CA LEU A 123 -7.41 17.38 -1.19
C LEU A 123 -7.56 18.25 0.07
N ASP A 124 -7.54 19.58 -0.08
CA ASP A 124 -7.74 20.54 1.01
C ASP A 124 -9.13 20.41 1.64
N GLN A 125 -10.17 20.21 0.83
CA GLN A 125 -11.53 19.94 1.32
C GLN A 125 -11.58 18.69 2.20
N ILE A 126 -10.98 17.58 1.74
CA ILE A 126 -10.93 16.32 2.50
C ILE A 126 -10.20 16.53 3.83
N LEU A 127 -9.07 17.22 3.84
CA LEU A 127 -8.35 17.51 5.09
C LEU A 127 -9.17 18.37 6.05
N ALA A 128 -9.90 19.35 5.54
CA ALA A 128 -10.83 20.16 6.37
C ALA A 128 -12.01 19.33 6.90
N GLU A 129 -12.54 18.39 6.10
CA GLU A 129 -13.58 17.45 6.52
C GLU A 129 -13.06 16.51 7.63
N ILE A 130 -11.86 15.94 7.46
CA ILE A 130 -11.19 15.09 8.47
C ILE A 130 -10.99 15.86 9.76
N SER A 131 -10.45 17.09 9.69
CA SER A 131 -10.20 17.93 10.86
C SER A 131 -11.48 18.20 11.65
N ARG A 132 -12.56 18.58 10.98
CA ARG A 132 -13.86 18.84 11.61
C ARG A 132 -14.47 17.58 12.23
N ALA A 133 -14.48 16.47 11.49
CA ALA A 133 -15.13 15.24 11.96
C ALA A 133 -14.38 14.54 13.09
N SER A 134 -13.05 14.70 13.14
CA SER A 134 -12.19 14.12 14.18
C SER A 134 -11.91 15.06 15.34
N GLU A 135 -12.19 16.37 15.17
CA GLU A 135 -11.82 17.47 16.11
C GLU A 135 -10.29 17.59 16.29
N VAL A 136 -9.51 17.12 15.32
CA VAL A 136 -8.05 17.25 15.27
C VAL A 136 -7.69 18.37 14.30
N THR A 137 -7.10 19.44 14.81
CA THR A 137 -6.78 20.65 14.02
C THR A 137 -5.34 20.69 13.54
N GLU A 138 -4.43 19.98 14.20
CA GLU A 138 -3.00 19.98 13.85
C GLU A 138 -2.70 18.85 12.81
N ILE A 139 -3.04 19.14 11.55
CA ILE A 139 -2.79 18.25 10.41
C ILE A 139 -1.92 19.00 9.39
N LEU A 140 -0.75 18.45 9.09
CA LEU A 140 0.15 18.96 8.05
C LEU A 140 -0.13 18.25 6.73
N SER A 141 -0.12 19.00 5.63
CA SER A 141 -0.07 18.51 4.26
C SER A 141 1.32 18.72 3.69
N LEU A 142 1.99 17.66 3.26
CA LEU A 142 3.38 17.63 2.84
C LEU A 142 3.48 17.05 1.41
N PRO A 143 3.09 17.81 0.37
CA PRO A 143 3.18 17.36 -1.01
C PRO A 143 4.64 17.15 -1.41
N ALA A 144 4.92 16.07 -2.14
CA ALA A 144 6.26 15.83 -2.65
C ALA A 144 6.61 16.84 -3.76
N GLN A 145 7.69 17.58 -3.58
CA GLN A 145 8.23 18.48 -4.60
C GLN A 145 8.94 17.72 -5.70
N GLU A 146 9.77 16.72 -5.32
CA GLU A 146 10.52 15.89 -6.24
C GLU A 146 10.48 14.42 -5.77
N VAL A 147 10.43 13.50 -6.72
CA VAL A 147 10.43 12.06 -6.45
C VAL A 147 11.71 11.45 -6.99
N PHE A 148 12.59 11.05 -6.11
CA PHE A 148 13.88 10.44 -6.48
C PHE A 148 13.77 8.95 -6.76
N LYS A 149 12.94 8.21 -6.01
CA LYS A 149 12.73 6.77 -6.17
C LYS A 149 11.40 6.32 -5.58
N ILE A 150 10.65 5.51 -6.32
CA ILE A 150 9.40 4.89 -5.84
C ILE A 150 9.51 3.34 -5.85
N LYS A 151 10.31 2.78 -6.78
CA LYS A 151 10.39 1.33 -6.97
C LYS A 151 11.26 0.68 -5.89
N VAL A 152 10.76 -0.43 -5.34
CA VAL A 152 11.54 -1.36 -4.52
C VAL A 152 11.35 -2.77 -5.06
N ASP A 153 12.46 -3.50 -5.21
CA ASP A 153 12.49 -4.92 -5.48
C ASP A 153 13.19 -5.60 -4.28
N PHE A 154 12.59 -6.67 -3.79
CA PHE A 154 13.16 -7.48 -2.70
C PHE A 154 13.94 -8.65 -3.31
N PRO A 155 15.28 -8.73 -3.14
CA PRO A 155 16.02 -9.93 -3.52
C PRO A 155 15.66 -11.05 -2.52
N LEU A 156 15.03 -12.10 -2.99
CA LEU A 156 14.54 -13.21 -2.18
C LEU A 156 15.30 -14.50 -2.47
#